data_06058969a5db443b243d527a4436a36b
#
_entry.id   06058969a5db443b243d527a4436a36b
#
_cell.length_a   1.000
_cell.length_b   1.000
_cell.length_c   1.000
_cell.angle_alpha   90.00
_cell.angle_beta   90.00
_cell.angle_gamma   90.00
#
_symmetry.space_group_name_H-M   'P 1'
#
loop_
_entity.id
_entity.type
_entity.pdbx_description
1 polymer ?
#
loop_
_entity_poly.entity_id
_entity_poly.type
_entity_poly.pdbx_seq_one_letter_code
_entity_poly.pdbx_strand_id
1 'polypeptide(L)'
;MKIQKEIINFEEGKSFKLFSPSLKDCFFWHYHPEIELVYVEACKGIRHVGKNISDFKDSELLLIGSNVPHLNFDYKIQTECKQLVLQMRENFLQELIFPIPEFGNIKKLLERSYLGLSFSGETKVTVVKKLHQIKNENSFNSFIGLIEILQILANSHEIKELNNEDTRIKWFLNDKIRMGTIYDYIHENYDKSPNVNVIAENVNLSTPAFCRYFKKQTNMTFTDFVNNYRLNQAKLLLLQNECVTEVCFQVGFESLSYFNKLFKKYIGETPSAFKKKHLTKIAG
;
A
#
# COMPACT_ATOMS: atom_id res chain seq x y z
N MET A 1 11.46 4.40 -0.83
CA MET A 1 10.32 3.47 -0.97
C MET A 1 9.37 4.06 -1.98
N LYS A 2 8.94 3.30 -2.97
CA LYS A 2 8.08 3.79 -4.07
C LYS A 2 6.63 3.81 -3.60
N ILE A 3 5.91 4.92 -3.82
CA ILE A 3 4.44 4.92 -3.76
C ILE A 3 3.92 4.42 -5.10
N GLN A 4 3.03 3.43 -5.10
CA GLN A 4 2.33 2.96 -6.30
C GLN A 4 0.84 3.20 -6.13
N LYS A 5 0.16 3.52 -7.22
CA LYS A 5 -1.29 3.43 -7.21
C LYS A 5 -1.65 1.96 -7.38
N GLU A 6 -2.32 1.40 -6.41
CA GLU A 6 -2.90 0.07 -6.53
C GLU A 6 -4.23 0.17 -7.29
N ILE A 7 -4.45 -0.76 -8.20
CA ILE A 7 -5.73 -0.90 -8.89
C ILE A 7 -6.48 -2.04 -8.23
N ILE A 8 -7.55 -1.69 -7.54
CA ILE A 8 -8.38 -2.67 -6.83
C ILE A 8 -9.53 -3.10 -7.73
N ASN A 9 -9.56 -4.39 -8.05
CA ASN A 9 -10.64 -4.99 -8.82
C ASN A 9 -11.67 -5.57 -7.86
N PHE A 10 -12.91 -5.12 -8.04
CA PHE A 10 -14.08 -5.69 -7.37
C PHE A 10 -14.80 -6.65 -8.32
N GLU A 11 -15.37 -7.69 -7.75
CA GLU A 11 -16.34 -8.51 -8.48
C GLU A 11 -17.51 -7.64 -8.95
N GLU A 12 -18.14 -8.02 -10.05
CA GLU A 12 -19.29 -7.31 -10.58
C GLU A 12 -20.43 -7.24 -9.54
N GLY A 13 -21.01 -6.06 -9.37
CA GLY A 13 -22.08 -5.84 -8.40
C GLY A 13 -21.65 -5.77 -6.93
N LYS A 14 -20.34 -5.81 -6.62
CA LYS A 14 -19.85 -5.67 -5.23
C LYS A 14 -19.39 -4.25 -4.92
N SER A 15 -19.82 -3.71 -3.78
CA SER A 15 -19.44 -2.40 -3.25
C SER A 15 -18.24 -2.46 -2.29
N PHE A 16 -17.95 -3.64 -1.76
CA PHE A 16 -16.80 -3.94 -0.92
C PHE A 16 -16.31 -5.36 -1.14
N LYS A 17 -15.08 -5.63 -0.72
CA LYS A 17 -14.54 -6.99 -0.69
C LYS A 17 -13.77 -7.22 0.61
N LEU A 18 -13.86 -8.44 1.13
CA LEU A 18 -13.13 -8.91 2.30
C LEU A 18 -12.28 -10.12 1.89
N PHE A 19 -10.97 -10.05 2.14
CA PHE A 19 -10.05 -11.10 1.74
C PHE A 19 -8.86 -11.19 2.70
N SER A 20 -8.15 -12.32 2.63
CA SER A 20 -6.88 -12.50 3.32
C SER A 20 -5.79 -12.54 2.25
N PRO A 21 -4.95 -11.49 2.15
CA PRO A 21 -3.88 -11.46 1.16
C PRO A 21 -2.87 -12.58 1.45
N SER A 22 -2.32 -13.14 0.37
CA SER A 22 -1.20 -14.06 0.49
C SER A 22 0.08 -13.28 0.73
N LEU A 23 0.96 -13.77 1.63
CA LEU A 23 2.30 -13.21 1.85
C LEU A 23 3.20 -13.23 0.60
N LYS A 24 2.74 -13.86 -0.49
CA LYS A 24 3.40 -13.87 -1.80
C LYS A 24 3.18 -12.57 -2.57
N ASP A 25 2.16 -11.80 -2.19
CA ASP A 25 1.88 -10.51 -2.81
C ASP A 25 2.90 -9.49 -2.30
N CYS A 26 3.67 -8.91 -3.24
CA CYS A 26 4.73 -7.97 -2.91
C CYS A 26 4.14 -6.74 -2.24
N PHE A 27 4.42 -6.58 -0.95
CA PHE A 27 4.03 -5.39 -0.20
C PHE A 27 4.88 -4.20 -0.63
N PHE A 28 4.21 -3.18 -1.15
CA PHE A 28 4.84 -1.93 -1.53
C PHE A 28 4.07 -0.75 -0.95
N TRP A 29 4.74 0.35 -0.79
CA TRP A 29 4.16 1.61 -0.42
C TRP A 29 3.17 2.05 -1.49
N HIS A 30 1.87 2.04 -1.18
CA HIS A 30 0.81 2.24 -2.15
C HIS A 30 -0.29 3.17 -1.65
N TYR A 31 -1.17 3.54 -2.54
CA TYR A 31 -2.41 4.23 -2.27
C TYR A 31 -3.47 3.80 -3.28
N HIS A 32 -4.72 3.91 -2.91
CA HIS A 32 -5.87 3.62 -3.76
C HIS A 32 -7.08 4.47 -3.32
N PRO A 33 -8.10 4.67 -4.18
CA PRO A 33 -9.28 5.48 -3.86
C PRO A 33 -10.24 4.81 -2.88
N GLU A 34 -10.12 3.53 -2.65
CA GLU A 34 -10.94 2.79 -1.70
C GLU A 34 -10.58 3.13 -0.25
N ILE A 35 -11.54 2.99 0.65
CA ILE A 35 -11.31 3.02 2.10
C ILE A 35 -10.96 1.60 2.54
N GLU A 36 -9.93 1.45 3.36
CA GLU A 36 -9.45 0.16 3.80
C GLU A 36 -9.52 0.01 5.31
N LEU A 37 -10.14 -1.09 5.75
CA LEU A 37 -10.03 -1.57 7.13
C LEU A 37 -9.15 -2.83 7.12
N VAL A 38 -7.99 -2.74 7.76
CA VAL A 38 -7.02 -3.84 7.79
C VAL A 38 -6.77 -4.31 9.21
N TYR A 39 -6.88 -5.60 9.41
CA TYR A 39 -6.44 -6.30 10.61
C TYR A 39 -5.18 -7.11 10.31
N VAL A 40 -4.24 -7.03 11.23
CA VAL A 40 -2.97 -7.73 11.17
C VAL A 40 -2.68 -8.43 12.46
N GLU A 41 -2.30 -9.68 12.37
CA GLU A 41 -1.80 -10.48 13.50
C GLU A 41 -0.35 -10.87 13.22
N ALA A 42 0.58 -10.30 13.99
CA ALA A 42 2.01 -10.57 13.94
C ALA A 42 2.65 -10.18 15.26
N CYS A 43 3.67 -10.92 15.71
CA CYS A 43 4.33 -10.68 17.00
C CYS A 43 4.81 -9.25 17.18
N LYS A 44 5.29 -8.63 16.10
CA LYS A 44 5.66 -7.21 16.01
C LYS A 44 5.73 -6.80 14.54
N GLY A 45 5.55 -5.52 14.27
CA GLY A 45 5.72 -4.98 12.93
C GLY A 45 5.87 -3.45 12.95
N ILE A 46 6.21 -2.90 11.80
CA ILE A 46 6.25 -1.46 11.58
C ILE A 46 5.11 -1.12 10.65
N ARG A 47 4.23 -0.21 11.06
CA ARG A 47 3.23 0.39 10.18
C ARG A 47 3.77 1.66 9.57
N HIS A 48 3.35 1.93 8.35
CA HIS A 48 3.59 3.20 7.71
C HIS A 48 2.27 3.67 7.08
N VAL A 49 1.69 4.73 7.64
CA VAL A 49 0.41 5.31 7.18
C VAL A 49 0.57 6.83 7.10
N GLY A 50 0.43 7.39 5.92
CA GLY A 50 0.70 8.81 5.69
C GLY A 50 2.15 9.16 6.02
N LYS A 51 2.34 10.07 6.98
CA LYS A 51 3.66 10.46 7.49
C LYS A 51 4.08 9.68 8.75
N ASN A 52 3.17 8.89 9.32
CA ASN A 52 3.42 8.14 10.54
C ASN A 52 4.16 6.83 10.24
N ILE A 53 5.31 6.66 10.88
CA ILE A 53 6.04 5.39 10.94
C ILE A 53 6.16 5.02 12.42
N SER A 54 5.58 3.90 12.79
CA SER A 54 5.58 3.46 14.19
C SER A 54 5.42 1.94 14.31
N ASP A 55 5.85 1.41 15.44
CA ASP A 55 5.77 -0.02 15.73
C ASP A 55 4.38 -0.40 16.23
N PHE A 56 4.00 -1.65 16.00
CA PHE A 56 2.90 -2.33 16.66
C PHE A 56 3.34 -3.69 17.21
N LYS A 57 2.57 -4.21 18.16
CA LYS A 57 2.84 -5.48 18.82
C LYS A 57 1.59 -6.34 18.86
N ASP A 58 1.76 -7.64 18.69
CA ASP A 58 0.75 -8.70 18.71
C ASP A 58 -0.31 -8.59 17.60
N SER A 59 -0.99 -7.48 17.49
CA SER A 59 -1.97 -7.27 16.42
C SER A 59 -2.32 -5.79 16.25
N GLU A 60 -2.79 -5.43 15.08
CA GLU A 60 -3.22 -4.09 14.73
C GLU A 60 -4.53 -4.08 13.95
N LEU A 61 -5.39 -3.09 14.22
CA LEU A 61 -6.58 -2.79 13.42
C LEU A 61 -6.52 -1.33 12.99
N LEU A 62 -6.49 -1.10 11.67
CA LEU A 62 -6.39 0.22 11.06
C LEU A 62 -7.57 0.51 10.16
N LEU A 63 -8.08 1.74 10.20
CA LEU A 63 -8.95 2.30 9.17
C LEU A 63 -8.18 3.38 8.42
N ILE A 64 -8.01 3.17 7.13
CA ILE A 64 -7.22 4.02 6.23
C ILE A 64 -8.17 4.62 5.20
N GLY A 65 -8.21 5.92 5.14
CA GLY A 65 -9.09 6.66 4.23
C GLY A 65 -8.63 6.61 2.78
N SER A 66 -9.54 6.98 1.88
CA SER A 66 -9.28 7.07 0.45
C SER A 66 -8.02 7.88 0.14
N ASN A 67 -7.17 7.36 -0.73
CA ASN A 67 -5.93 7.98 -1.19
C ASN A 67 -4.91 8.33 -0.10
N VAL A 68 -5.00 7.77 1.08
CA VAL A 68 -3.95 7.86 2.10
C VAL A 68 -2.85 6.87 1.75
N PRO A 69 -1.58 7.32 1.57
CA PRO A 69 -0.49 6.41 1.32
C PRO A 69 -0.25 5.50 2.51
N HIS A 70 -0.10 4.21 2.26
CA HIS A 70 0.14 3.25 3.33
C HIS A 70 0.94 2.04 2.87
N LEU A 71 1.49 1.35 3.86
CA LEU A 71 2.17 0.09 3.70
C LEU A 71 1.70 -0.83 4.82
N ASN A 72 1.11 -1.91 4.44
CA ASN A 72 0.49 -2.79 5.40
C ASN A 72 1.50 -3.63 6.21
N PHE A 73 2.82 -3.62 5.92
CA PHE A 73 3.79 -4.34 6.75
C PHE A 73 5.24 -4.00 6.47
N ASP A 74 6.04 -4.29 7.51
CA ASP A 74 7.49 -4.25 7.48
C ASP A 74 8.05 -5.36 6.59
N TYR A 75 9.03 -5.01 5.75
CA TYR A 75 9.82 -5.95 4.95
C TYR A 75 10.64 -6.95 5.76
N LYS A 76 10.74 -6.76 7.08
CA LYS A 76 11.58 -7.54 7.98
C LYS A 76 10.82 -8.57 8.81
N ILE A 77 9.51 -8.73 8.58
CA ILE A 77 8.74 -9.74 9.31
C ILE A 77 9.21 -11.13 8.85
N GLN A 78 10.00 -11.75 9.72
CA GLN A 78 10.44 -13.16 9.56
C GLN A 78 9.43 -14.15 10.14
N THR A 79 8.31 -13.68 10.68
CA THR A 79 7.28 -14.46 11.34
C THR A 79 6.03 -14.59 10.49
N GLU A 80 5.27 -15.65 10.68
CA GLU A 80 3.94 -15.81 10.07
C GLU A 80 3.07 -14.62 10.46
N CYS A 81 2.53 -13.97 9.44
CA CYS A 81 1.62 -12.84 9.58
C CYS A 81 0.29 -13.22 8.95
N LYS A 82 -0.79 -13.02 9.68
CA LYS A 82 -2.15 -13.18 9.15
C LYS A 82 -2.76 -11.81 8.94
N GLN A 83 -3.43 -11.67 7.81
CA GLN A 83 -4.10 -10.43 7.45
C GLN A 83 -5.55 -10.67 7.06
N LEU A 84 -6.38 -9.69 7.39
CA LEU A 84 -7.75 -9.62 6.93
C LEU A 84 -8.00 -8.20 6.47
N VAL A 85 -8.28 -8.03 5.19
CA VAL A 85 -8.41 -6.72 4.53
C VAL A 85 -9.82 -6.57 4.00
N LEU A 86 -10.48 -5.50 4.41
CA LEU A 86 -11.78 -5.06 3.92
C LEU A 86 -11.59 -3.76 3.14
N GLN A 87 -11.81 -3.80 1.85
CA GLN A 87 -11.76 -2.64 0.96
C GLN A 87 -13.17 -2.24 0.55
N MET A 88 -13.48 -0.95 0.63
CA MET A 88 -14.80 -0.37 0.35
C MET A 88 -14.68 0.73 -0.70
N ARG A 89 -15.54 0.71 -1.71
CA ARG A 89 -15.60 1.79 -2.70
C ARG A 89 -15.98 3.11 -2.04
N GLU A 90 -15.22 4.17 -2.31
CA GLU A 90 -15.49 5.50 -1.76
C GLU A 90 -16.87 6.02 -2.16
N ASN A 91 -17.24 5.88 -3.43
CA ASN A 91 -18.51 6.37 -3.97
C ASN A 91 -19.73 5.70 -3.28
N PHE A 92 -19.64 4.41 -3.01
CA PHE A 92 -20.68 3.68 -2.31
C PHE A 92 -21.01 4.30 -0.95
N LEU A 93 -19.98 4.68 -0.18
CA LEU A 93 -20.18 5.29 1.13
C LEU A 93 -20.70 6.72 1.03
N GLN A 94 -20.25 7.48 0.03
CA GLN A 94 -20.71 8.85 -0.20
C GLN A 94 -22.16 8.91 -0.66
N GLU A 95 -22.56 8.05 -1.57
CA GLU A 95 -23.91 8.05 -2.16
C GLU A 95 -24.96 7.46 -1.21
N LEU A 96 -24.61 6.42 -0.46
CA LEU A 96 -25.56 5.71 0.38
C LEU A 96 -25.55 6.21 1.84
N ILE A 97 -24.39 6.41 2.44
CA ILE A 97 -24.25 6.68 3.88
C ILE A 97 -24.37 8.17 4.18
N PHE A 98 -23.72 9.03 3.40
CA PHE A 98 -23.66 10.45 3.75
C PHE A 98 -25.00 11.22 3.72
N PRO A 99 -25.98 10.87 2.86
CA PRO A 99 -27.27 11.53 2.89
C PRO A 99 -28.18 11.15 4.08
N ILE A 100 -27.87 10.06 4.79
CA ILE A 100 -28.71 9.52 5.87
C ILE A 100 -28.25 10.08 7.23
N PRO A 101 -29.07 10.86 7.96
CA PRO A 101 -28.68 11.51 9.20
C PRO A 101 -28.21 10.54 10.29
N GLU A 102 -28.78 9.34 10.36
CA GLU A 102 -28.45 8.30 11.33
C GLU A 102 -26.99 7.80 11.18
N PHE A 103 -26.39 7.99 10.03
CA PHE A 103 -24.99 7.66 9.77
C PHE A 103 -24.01 8.82 10.04
N GLY A 104 -24.47 9.89 10.69
CA GLY A 104 -23.63 11.07 10.97
C GLY A 104 -22.32 10.76 11.68
N ASN A 105 -22.30 9.78 12.61
CA ASN A 105 -21.06 9.35 13.28
C ASN A 105 -20.15 8.56 12.34
N ILE A 106 -20.70 7.71 11.47
CA ILE A 106 -19.94 6.99 10.47
C ILE A 106 -19.32 7.98 9.46
N LYS A 107 -20.05 8.99 9.03
CA LYS A 107 -19.52 10.06 8.18
C LYS A 107 -18.30 10.72 8.81
N LYS A 108 -18.41 11.14 10.08
CA LYS A 108 -17.27 11.73 10.84
C LYS A 108 -16.09 10.77 10.95
N LEU A 109 -16.34 9.48 11.20
CA LEU A 109 -15.30 8.44 11.20
C LEU A 109 -14.56 8.38 9.86
N LEU A 110 -15.30 8.34 8.76
CA LEU A 110 -14.72 8.27 7.42
C LEU A 110 -13.94 9.54 7.06
N GLU A 111 -14.40 10.72 7.47
CA GLU A 111 -13.66 11.97 7.34
C GLU A 111 -12.35 11.94 8.15
N ARG A 112 -12.37 11.40 9.36
CA ARG A 112 -11.16 11.24 10.20
C ARG A 112 -10.21 10.17 9.67
N SER A 113 -10.69 9.19 8.92
CA SER A 113 -9.86 8.11 8.38
C SER A 113 -8.72 8.60 7.47
N TYR A 114 -8.81 9.84 6.97
CA TYR A 114 -7.71 10.49 6.23
C TYR A 114 -6.46 10.77 7.07
N LEU A 115 -6.59 10.71 8.40
CA LEU A 115 -5.46 10.78 9.33
C LEU A 115 -4.83 9.40 9.58
N GLY A 116 -5.45 8.33 9.08
CA GLY A 116 -5.15 6.97 9.48
C GLY A 116 -5.55 6.73 10.94
N LEU A 117 -6.43 5.79 11.18
CA LEU A 117 -6.98 5.52 12.51
C LEU A 117 -6.55 4.14 12.98
N SER A 118 -5.98 4.06 14.18
CA SER A 118 -5.63 2.80 14.84
C SER A 118 -6.59 2.54 16.00
N PHE A 119 -7.12 1.32 16.07
CA PHE A 119 -8.06 0.89 17.10
C PHE A 119 -7.41 -0.15 18.01
N SER A 120 -7.74 -0.08 19.30
CA SER A 120 -7.19 -0.97 20.32
C SER A 120 -8.30 -1.59 21.18
N GLY A 121 -7.93 -2.28 22.25
CA GLY A 121 -8.80 -2.77 23.29
C GLY A 121 -9.98 -3.62 22.81
N GLU A 122 -11.13 -3.45 23.43
CA GLU A 122 -12.35 -4.21 23.16
C GLU A 122 -12.94 -3.90 21.78
N THR A 123 -12.78 -2.67 21.30
CA THR A 123 -13.18 -2.28 19.94
C THR A 123 -12.51 -3.15 18.89
N LYS A 124 -11.17 -3.32 18.99
CA LYS A 124 -10.41 -4.17 18.08
C LYS A 124 -10.92 -5.62 18.14
N VAL A 125 -11.07 -6.18 19.34
CA VAL A 125 -11.52 -7.58 19.52
C VAL A 125 -12.90 -7.80 18.88
N THR A 126 -13.84 -6.91 19.15
CA THR A 126 -15.22 -7.00 18.64
C THR A 126 -15.26 -6.89 17.12
N VAL A 127 -14.54 -5.92 16.55
CA VAL A 127 -14.52 -5.70 15.10
C VAL A 127 -13.87 -6.87 14.39
N VAL A 128 -12.76 -7.41 14.89
CA VAL A 128 -12.08 -8.58 14.29
C VAL A 128 -13.00 -9.80 14.30
N LYS A 129 -13.73 -10.05 15.40
CA LYS A 129 -14.73 -11.12 15.46
C LYS A 129 -15.81 -10.95 14.38
N LYS A 130 -16.32 -9.73 14.21
CA LYS A 130 -17.32 -9.43 13.17
C LYS A 130 -16.76 -9.58 11.75
N LEU A 131 -15.53 -9.16 11.49
CA LEU A 131 -14.85 -9.35 10.19
C LEU A 131 -14.78 -10.85 9.82
N HIS A 132 -14.46 -11.71 10.78
CA HIS A 132 -14.46 -13.16 10.54
C HIS A 132 -15.86 -13.71 10.29
N GLN A 133 -16.90 -13.17 10.96
CA GLN A 133 -18.28 -13.58 10.73
C GLN A 133 -18.75 -13.23 9.33
N ILE A 134 -18.61 -11.97 8.90
CA ILE A 134 -19.10 -11.50 7.60
C ILE A 134 -18.38 -12.15 6.41
N LYS A 135 -17.18 -12.69 6.60
CA LYS A 135 -16.42 -13.38 5.56
C LYS A 135 -17.17 -14.59 4.98
N ASN A 136 -18.00 -15.24 5.79
CA ASN A 136 -18.71 -16.48 5.44
C ASN A 136 -20.21 -16.26 5.21
N GLU A 137 -20.68 -15.01 5.25
CA GLU A 137 -22.09 -14.66 5.10
C GLU A 137 -22.46 -14.40 3.63
N ASN A 138 -23.78 -14.45 3.34
CA ASN A 138 -24.30 -13.99 2.06
C ASN A 138 -24.11 -12.47 1.89
N SER A 139 -24.26 -11.98 0.68
CA SER A 139 -24.00 -10.57 0.34
C SER A 139 -24.78 -9.56 1.18
N PHE A 140 -26.05 -9.85 1.51
CA PHE A 140 -26.89 -8.96 2.32
C PHE A 140 -26.42 -8.91 3.78
N ASN A 141 -26.23 -10.06 4.42
CA ASN A 141 -25.76 -10.14 5.81
C ASN A 141 -24.33 -9.56 5.96
N SER A 142 -23.46 -9.80 4.99
CA SER A 142 -22.13 -9.19 4.97
C SER A 142 -22.22 -7.66 4.90
N PHE A 143 -23.17 -7.12 4.13
CA PHE A 143 -23.42 -5.68 4.06
C PHE A 143 -23.91 -5.10 5.39
N ILE A 144 -24.90 -5.75 6.02
CA ILE A 144 -25.37 -5.33 7.36
C ILE A 144 -24.25 -5.38 8.38
N GLY A 145 -23.45 -6.46 8.38
CA GLY A 145 -22.30 -6.59 9.27
C GLY A 145 -21.22 -5.52 9.02
N LEU A 146 -21.04 -5.08 7.78
CA LEU A 146 -20.17 -3.94 7.45
C LEU A 146 -20.66 -2.65 8.10
N ILE A 147 -21.96 -2.34 8.02
CA ILE A 147 -22.54 -1.15 8.64
C ILE A 147 -22.38 -1.21 10.17
N GLU A 148 -22.61 -2.37 10.78
CA GLU A 148 -22.39 -2.57 12.21
C GLU A 148 -20.92 -2.36 12.61
N ILE A 149 -19.97 -2.87 11.82
CA ILE A 149 -18.53 -2.63 12.03
C ILE A 149 -18.23 -1.13 12.00
N LEU A 150 -18.69 -0.41 10.98
CA LEU A 150 -18.50 1.03 10.87
C LEU A 150 -19.11 1.79 12.06
N GLN A 151 -20.26 1.37 12.53
CA GLN A 151 -20.92 1.98 13.69
C GLN A 151 -20.15 1.73 15.00
N ILE A 152 -19.59 0.53 15.19
CA ILE A 152 -18.74 0.22 16.35
C ILE A 152 -17.48 1.09 16.32
N LEU A 153 -16.82 1.20 15.16
CA LEU A 153 -15.64 2.04 15.00
C LEU A 153 -15.95 3.52 15.22
N ALA A 154 -17.11 4.00 14.73
CA ALA A 154 -17.54 5.40 14.85
C ALA A 154 -17.81 5.83 16.30
N ASN A 155 -18.25 4.91 17.15
CA ASN A 155 -18.57 5.17 18.55
C ASN A 155 -17.43 4.78 19.51
N SER A 156 -16.29 4.33 18.97
CA SER A 156 -15.16 3.91 19.79
C SER A 156 -14.45 5.08 20.45
N HIS A 157 -14.09 4.89 21.74
CA HIS A 157 -13.15 5.75 22.46
C HIS A 157 -11.72 5.20 22.43
N GLU A 158 -11.51 3.96 21.95
CA GLU A 158 -10.23 3.27 21.86
C GLU A 158 -9.58 3.49 20.47
N ILE A 159 -9.53 4.75 20.07
CA ILE A 159 -9.09 5.21 18.75
C ILE A 159 -7.92 6.18 18.89
N LYS A 160 -6.90 5.98 18.03
CA LYS A 160 -5.75 6.88 17.92
C LYS A 160 -5.60 7.33 16.48
N GLU A 161 -5.53 8.64 16.26
CA GLU A 161 -5.14 9.22 14.99
C GLU A 161 -3.62 9.10 14.81
N LEU A 162 -3.18 8.60 13.65
CA LEU A 162 -1.77 8.37 13.37
C LEU A 162 -1.06 9.62 12.85
N ASN A 163 -1.79 10.54 12.23
CA ASN A 163 -1.27 11.80 11.71
C ASN A 163 -2.08 12.98 12.25
N ASN A 164 -1.43 14.14 12.41
CA ASN A 164 -2.05 15.37 12.90
C ASN A 164 -2.69 16.20 11.78
N GLU A 165 -2.50 15.82 10.52
CA GLU A 165 -3.03 16.49 9.35
C GLU A 165 -3.48 15.48 8.30
N ASP A 166 -4.37 15.90 7.42
CA ASP A 166 -4.83 15.11 6.30
C ASP A 166 -3.64 14.72 5.41
N THR A 167 -3.35 13.43 5.39
CA THR A 167 -2.23 12.88 4.64
C THR A 167 -2.62 12.35 3.27
N ARG A 168 -3.91 12.50 2.91
CA ARG A 168 -4.33 12.18 1.55
C ARG A 168 -3.41 12.89 0.58
N ILE A 169 -3.11 12.19 -0.45
CA ILE A 169 -2.46 12.76 -1.62
C ILE A 169 -3.37 13.85 -2.25
N LYS A 170 -3.83 14.83 -1.46
CA LYS A 170 -4.57 16.04 -1.89
C LYS A 170 -3.73 17.00 -2.70
N TRP A 171 -2.46 16.96 -2.55
CA TRP A 171 -1.47 17.69 -3.34
C TRP A 171 -1.62 17.41 -4.83
N PHE A 172 -2.46 16.51 -5.15
CA PHE A 172 -2.59 15.79 -6.37
C PHE A 172 -3.69 16.30 -7.31
N LEU A 173 -4.42 17.34 -7.06
CA LEU A 173 -5.24 17.81 -8.18
C LEU A 173 -4.38 18.48 -9.26
N ASN A 174 -3.38 19.23 -8.90
CA ASN A 174 -2.39 19.74 -9.87
C ASN A 174 -1.12 18.88 -9.97
N ASP A 175 -0.71 18.22 -8.90
CA ASP A 175 0.43 17.32 -8.90
C ASP A 175 0.07 15.87 -9.30
N LYS A 176 -1.20 15.44 -9.25
CA LYS A 176 -1.64 14.11 -9.68
C LYS A 176 -1.31 13.84 -11.14
N ILE A 177 -1.60 14.82 -12.01
CA ILE A 177 -1.24 14.74 -13.43
C ILE A 177 0.27 14.68 -13.57
N ARG A 178 1.00 15.55 -12.87
CA ARG A 178 2.47 15.62 -12.93
C ARG A 178 3.14 14.36 -12.41
N MET A 179 2.76 13.87 -11.24
CA MET A 179 3.31 12.62 -10.69
C MET A 179 2.87 11.40 -11.51
N GLY A 180 1.64 11.38 -12.02
CA GLY A 180 1.19 10.35 -12.96
C GLY A 180 2.11 10.29 -14.17
N THR A 181 2.34 11.41 -14.85
CA THR A 181 3.28 11.50 -15.98
C THR A 181 4.68 11.01 -15.63
N ILE A 182 5.18 11.33 -14.42
CA ILE A 182 6.49 10.86 -13.96
C ILE A 182 6.50 9.33 -13.79
N TYR A 183 5.45 8.77 -13.19
CA TYR A 183 5.37 7.32 -12.98
C TYR A 183 5.18 6.55 -14.29
N ASP A 184 4.33 7.05 -15.18
CA ASP A 184 4.13 6.47 -16.51
C ASP A 184 5.46 6.45 -17.29
N TYR A 185 6.19 7.58 -17.28
CA TYR A 185 7.52 7.65 -17.90
C TYR A 185 8.51 6.65 -17.31
N ILE A 186 8.55 6.51 -15.97
CA ILE A 186 9.43 5.53 -15.31
C ILE A 186 9.01 4.11 -15.68
N HIS A 187 7.71 3.82 -15.69
CA HIS A 187 7.18 2.51 -16.06
C HIS A 187 7.55 2.10 -17.47
N GLU A 188 7.48 3.02 -18.43
CA GLU A 188 7.78 2.79 -19.85
C GLU A 188 9.27 2.75 -20.18
N ASN A 189 10.12 3.26 -19.27
CA ASN A 189 11.55 3.46 -19.57
C ASN A 189 12.50 2.90 -18.52
N TYR A 190 12.02 2.21 -17.46
CA TYR A 190 12.90 1.75 -16.37
C TYR A 190 14.00 0.79 -16.82
N ASP A 191 13.70 -0.05 -17.81
CA ASP A 191 14.61 -1.04 -18.41
C ASP A 191 15.68 -0.41 -19.33
N LYS A 192 15.47 0.85 -19.73
CA LYS A 192 16.39 1.68 -20.52
C LYS A 192 17.18 2.61 -19.58
N SER A 193 17.69 3.70 -20.09
CA SER A 193 18.37 4.74 -19.30
C SER A 193 17.44 5.96 -19.11
N PRO A 194 16.51 5.95 -18.11
CA PRO A 194 15.57 7.05 -17.95
C PRO A 194 16.30 8.38 -17.75
N ASN A 195 16.02 9.34 -18.61
CA ASN A 195 16.69 10.63 -18.63
C ASN A 195 15.92 11.65 -17.78
N VAL A 196 16.59 12.18 -16.75
CA VAL A 196 16.01 13.16 -15.83
C VAL A 196 15.63 14.47 -16.52
N ASN A 197 16.33 14.85 -17.58
CA ASN A 197 16.02 16.08 -18.32
C ASN A 197 14.71 15.93 -19.10
N VAL A 198 14.55 14.80 -19.78
CA VAL A 198 13.32 14.50 -20.53
C VAL A 198 12.09 14.53 -19.63
N ILE A 199 12.17 13.85 -18.48
CA ILE A 199 11.01 13.84 -17.58
C ILE A 199 10.76 15.20 -16.92
N ALA A 200 11.79 15.99 -16.65
CA ALA A 200 11.63 17.35 -16.15
C ALA A 200 10.86 18.22 -17.17
N GLU A 201 11.22 18.14 -18.46
CA GLU A 201 10.52 18.82 -19.55
C GLU A 201 9.07 18.36 -19.68
N ASN A 202 8.80 17.06 -19.64
CA ASN A 202 7.44 16.49 -19.74
C ASN A 202 6.50 16.99 -18.65
N VAL A 203 7.05 17.42 -17.51
CA VAL A 203 6.26 17.96 -16.39
C VAL A 203 6.42 19.49 -16.22
N ASN A 204 6.94 20.16 -17.24
CA ASN A 204 7.15 21.61 -17.28
C ASN A 204 7.99 22.15 -16.09
N LEU A 205 9.08 21.47 -15.77
CA LEU A 205 10.04 21.87 -14.74
C LEU A 205 11.46 21.91 -15.32
N SER A 206 12.30 22.81 -14.80
CA SER A 206 13.74 22.69 -15.01
C SER A 206 14.28 21.47 -14.23
N THR A 207 15.37 20.86 -14.72
CA THR A 207 15.95 19.69 -14.05
C THR A 207 16.25 19.90 -12.56
N PRO A 208 16.82 21.04 -12.10
CA PRO A 208 17.00 21.28 -10.68
C PRO A 208 15.68 21.41 -9.90
N ALA A 209 14.66 22.01 -10.52
CA ALA A 209 13.32 22.14 -9.90
C ALA A 209 12.65 20.77 -9.79
N PHE A 210 12.75 19.95 -10.84
CA PHE A 210 12.28 18.56 -10.85
C PHE A 210 12.96 17.72 -9.75
N CYS A 211 14.28 17.78 -9.64
CA CYS A 211 15.00 17.00 -8.62
C CYS A 211 14.56 17.38 -7.20
N ARG A 212 14.40 18.67 -6.90
CA ARG A 212 13.87 19.13 -5.60
C ARG A 212 12.43 18.70 -5.39
N TYR A 213 11.58 18.89 -6.38
CA TYR A 213 10.19 18.48 -6.38
C TYR A 213 10.06 16.98 -6.13
N PHE A 214 10.73 16.17 -6.97
CA PHE A 214 10.67 14.71 -6.89
C PHE A 214 11.18 14.18 -5.54
N LYS A 215 12.31 14.72 -5.03
CA LYS A 215 12.84 14.35 -3.72
C LYS A 215 11.89 14.76 -2.59
N LYS A 216 11.23 15.90 -2.69
CA LYS A 216 10.21 16.33 -1.71
C LYS A 216 9.01 15.39 -1.70
N GLN A 217 8.56 14.91 -2.87
CA GLN A 217 7.39 14.03 -3.00
C GLN A 217 7.67 12.56 -2.63
N THR A 218 8.90 12.08 -2.89
CA THR A 218 9.24 10.65 -2.77
C THR A 218 10.23 10.36 -1.65
N ASN A 219 10.81 11.38 -1.02
CA ASN A 219 11.97 11.28 -0.11
C ASN A 219 13.19 10.59 -0.72
N MET A 220 13.24 10.45 -2.05
CA MET A 220 14.30 9.75 -2.78
C MET A 220 14.81 10.60 -3.95
N THR A 221 16.06 10.37 -4.36
CA THR A 221 16.50 10.88 -5.65
C THR A 221 15.81 10.12 -6.80
N PHE A 222 15.73 10.73 -7.97
CA PHE A 222 15.15 10.08 -9.15
C PHE A 222 15.88 8.77 -9.49
N THR A 223 17.20 8.78 -9.45
CA THR A 223 18.04 7.59 -9.69
C THR A 223 17.78 6.47 -8.67
N ASP A 224 17.73 6.80 -7.38
CA ASP A 224 17.44 5.81 -6.34
C ASP A 224 16.05 5.21 -6.53
N PHE A 225 15.10 6.03 -6.93
CA PHE A 225 13.74 5.60 -7.20
C PHE A 225 13.67 4.64 -8.38
N VAL A 226 14.31 4.97 -9.53
CA VAL A 226 14.39 4.10 -10.70
C VAL A 226 15.06 2.78 -10.34
N ASN A 227 16.17 2.83 -9.58
CA ASN A 227 16.84 1.62 -9.12
C ASN A 227 15.93 0.73 -8.25
N ASN A 228 15.18 1.31 -7.34
CA ASN A 228 14.20 0.56 -6.55
C ASN A 228 13.09 -0.03 -7.41
N TYR A 229 12.64 0.71 -8.43
CA TYR A 229 11.67 0.20 -9.39
C TYR A 229 12.20 -1.05 -10.10
N ARG A 230 13.42 -0.97 -10.64
CA ARG A 230 14.12 -2.10 -11.28
C ARG A 230 14.24 -3.31 -10.36
N LEU A 231 14.63 -3.10 -9.10
CA LEU A 231 14.74 -4.18 -8.12
C LEU A 231 13.39 -4.86 -7.84
N ASN A 232 12.30 -4.12 -7.84
CA ASN A 232 10.97 -4.70 -7.69
C ASN A 232 10.56 -5.52 -8.91
N GLN A 233 10.86 -5.06 -10.13
CA GLN A 233 10.65 -5.85 -11.34
C GLN A 233 11.53 -7.11 -11.35
N ALA A 234 12.79 -6.98 -10.93
CA ALA A 234 13.70 -8.11 -10.81
C ALA A 234 13.17 -9.20 -9.86
N LYS A 235 12.56 -8.81 -8.74
CA LYS A 235 11.93 -9.80 -7.83
C LYS A 235 10.85 -10.60 -8.53
N LEU A 236 9.99 -9.97 -9.32
CA LEU A 236 8.92 -10.66 -10.05
C LEU A 236 9.49 -11.69 -11.04
N LEU A 237 10.52 -11.30 -11.81
CA LEU A 237 11.16 -12.18 -12.77
C LEU A 237 11.89 -13.35 -12.09
N LEU A 238 12.57 -13.09 -10.97
CA LEU A 238 13.23 -14.14 -10.19
C LEU A 238 12.24 -15.17 -9.63
N LEU A 239 11.02 -14.74 -9.29
CA LEU A 239 9.94 -15.64 -8.85
C LEU A 239 9.38 -16.48 -10.01
N GLN A 240 9.53 -16.03 -11.26
CA GLN A 240 9.22 -16.80 -12.48
C GLN A 240 10.34 -17.75 -12.88
N ASN A 241 11.33 -17.95 -12.01
CA ASN A 241 12.50 -18.80 -12.21
C ASN A 241 13.48 -18.36 -13.31
N GLU A 242 13.50 -17.08 -13.66
CA GLU A 242 14.46 -16.54 -14.62
C GLU A 242 15.90 -16.50 -14.06
N CYS A 243 16.90 -16.49 -14.95
CA CYS A 243 18.31 -16.44 -14.58
C CYS A 243 18.68 -15.07 -13.98
N VAL A 244 19.42 -15.06 -12.85
CA VAL A 244 19.82 -13.84 -12.16
C VAL A 244 20.55 -12.85 -13.06
N THR A 245 21.43 -13.36 -13.94
CA THR A 245 22.20 -12.54 -14.86
C THR A 245 21.30 -11.91 -15.94
N GLU A 246 20.38 -12.68 -16.50
CA GLU A 246 19.41 -12.19 -17.50
C GLU A 246 18.48 -11.15 -16.88
N VAL A 247 17.92 -11.43 -15.70
CA VAL A 247 17.07 -10.50 -14.95
C VAL A 247 17.78 -9.16 -14.69
N CYS A 248 19.07 -9.19 -14.32
CA CYS A 248 19.86 -7.97 -14.12
C CYS A 248 19.81 -7.04 -15.33
N PHE A 249 20.08 -7.56 -16.52
CA PHE A 249 20.11 -6.76 -17.75
C PHE A 249 18.70 -6.43 -18.25
N GLN A 250 17.76 -7.34 -18.14
CA GLN A 250 16.37 -7.14 -18.54
C GLN A 250 15.68 -6.00 -17.77
N VAL A 251 16.00 -5.84 -16.49
CA VAL A 251 15.46 -4.71 -15.71
C VAL A 251 16.29 -3.43 -15.82
N GLY A 252 17.29 -3.39 -16.70
CA GLY A 252 18.04 -2.20 -17.07
C GLY A 252 19.27 -1.90 -16.21
N PHE A 253 19.81 -2.86 -15.45
CA PHE A 253 21.13 -2.68 -14.84
C PHE A 253 22.23 -3.04 -15.83
N GLU A 254 23.26 -2.21 -15.90
CA GLU A 254 24.43 -2.43 -16.78
C GLU A 254 25.52 -3.27 -16.10
N SER A 255 25.43 -3.48 -14.78
CA SER A 255 26.44 -4.20 -14.00
C SER A 255 25.80 -5.16 -13.01
N LEU A 256 26.13 -6.44 -13.15
CA LEU A 256 25.69 -7.50 -12.24
C LEU A 256 26.20 -7.26 -10.80
N SER A 257 27.43 -6.74 -10.66
CA SER A 257 27.99 -6.42 -9.34
C SER A 257 27.23 -5.29 -8.66
N TYR A 258 26.87 -4.24 -9.39
CA TYR A 258 26.06 -3.14 -8.88
C TYR A 258 24.64 -3.59 -8.54
N PHE A 259 24.01 -4.37 -9.43
CA PHE A 259 22.72 -4.99 -9.19
C PHE A 259 22.71 -5.81 -7.89
N ASN A 260 23.65 -6.75 -7.72
CA ASN A 260 23.76 -7.59 -6.53
C ASN A 260 23.94 -6.77 -5.26
N LYS A 261 24.79 -5.73 -5.31
CA LYS A 261 25.00 -4.81 -4.19
C LYS A 261 23.72 -4.08 -3.79
N LEU A 262 22.99 -3.52 -4.75
CA LEU A 262 21.74 -2.81 -4.49
C LEU A 262 20.64 -3.78 -4.04
N PHE A 263 20.51 -4.94 -4.68
CA PHE A 263 19.53 -5.94 -4.29
C PHE A 263 19.72 -6.37 -2.84
N LYS A 264 20.98 -6.68 -2.44
CA LYS A 264 21.30 -7.01 -1.05
C LYS A 264 21.02 -5.85 -0.10
N LYS A 265 21.35 -4.60 -0.51
CA LYS A 265 21.11 -3.41 0.31
C LYS A 265 19.62 -3.17 0.59
N TYR A 266 18.77 -3.29 -0.44
CA TYR A 266 17.36 -2.93 -0.33
C TYR A 266 16.45 -4.10 0.02
N ILE A 267 16.80 -5.33 -0.35
CA ILE A 267 15.99 -6.54 -0.12
C ILE A 267 16.51 -7.34 1.10
N GLY A 268 17.77 -7.10 1.50
CA GLY A 268 18.37 -7.76 2.67
C GLY A 268 19.13 -9.07 2.35
N GLU A 269 18.94 -9.62 1.17
CA GLU A 269 19.58 -10.85 0.70
C GLU A 269 20.02 -10.75 -0.77
N THR A 270 20.87 -11.67 -1.23
CA THR A 270 21.31 -11.68 -2.64
C THR A 270 20.19 -12.17 -3.57
N PRO A 271 20.18 -11.79 -4.87
CA PRO A 271 19.19 -12.28 -5.83
C PRO A 271 19.09 -13.79 -5.89
N SER A 272 20.24 -14.50 -5.85
CA SER A 272 20.29 -15.97 -5.85
C SER A 272 19.70 -16.58 -4.59
N ALA A 273 19.98 -15.99 -3.41
CA ALA A 273 19.40 -16.42 -2.15
C ALA A 273 17.87 -16.19 -2.14
N PHE A 274 17.43 -15.01 -2.60
CA PHE A 274 16.02 -14.68 -2.75
C PHE A 274 15.31 -15.70 -3.65
N LYS A 275 15.86 -15.95 -4.84
CA LYS A 275 15.32 -16.93 -5.80
C LYS A 275 15.21 -18.31 -5.16
N LYS A 276 16.29 -18.84 -4.59
CA LYS A 276 16.32 -20.17 -3.96
C LYS A 276 15.28 -20.31 -2.84
N LYS A 277 15.20 -19.32 -1.96
CA LYS A 277 14.28 -19.30 -0.81
C LYS A 277 12.80 -19.35 -1.22
N HIS A 278 12.45 -18.69 -2.34
CA HIS A 278 11.07 -18.60 -2.76
C HIS A 278 10.64 -19.70 -3.74
N LEU A 279 11.56 -20.29 -4.51
CA LEU A 279 11.25 -21.42 -5.40
C LEU A 279 11.18 -22.77 -4.67
N THR A 280 12.00 -22.99 -3.64
CA THR A 280 11.89 -24.20 -2.80
C THR A 280 10.58 -24.28 -2.01
N LYS A 281 9.89 -23.16 -1.75
CA LYS A 281 8.56 -23.13 -1.13
C LYS A 281 7.40 -23.42 -2.10
N ILE A 282 7.64 -23.50 -3.39
CA ILE A 282 6.61 -23.78 -4.41
C ILE A 282 6.58 -25.28 -4.77
N ALA A 283 7.65 -26.01 -4.48
CA ALA A 283 7.83 -27.42 -4.83
C ALA A 283 7.57 -28.40 -3.64
N GLY A 284 7.15 -27.93 -2.50
CA GLY A 284 6.72 -28.69 -1.31
C GLY A 284 5.37 -28.18 -0.82
#